data_97988f27bc2b70851f8782738f32767d
#
_entry.id   97988f27bc2b70851f8782738f32767d
#
_cell.length_a   1.000
_cell.length_b   1.000
_cell.length_c   1.000
_cell.angle_alpha   90.00
_cell.angle_beta   90.00
_cell.angle_gamma   90.00
#
_symmetry.space_group_name_H-M   'P 1'
#
loop_
_entity.id
_entity.type
_entity.pdbx_description
1 polymer ?
#
loop_
_entity_poly.entity_id
_entity_poly.type
_entity_poly.pdbx_seq_one_letter_code
_entity_poly.pdbx_strand_id
1 'polypeptide(L)'
;MIPRARPSYQWADLRAAWHACLDAVEQFESALATYFNLHHAIVFPYGRSAIYACLRALAQPGGEVVQPAYNCVVVAHATMCAGYRPVFVDAQSHSPNQDPDAMVERVHSTTVAVMPTSIFGLSFDAKGLCEAIRQRNPKALILLDCCQAFDAHWHGERLASQGDAALLAFGLGKPMTTLYGGALLTNRDDLAQAVRQYRHATFRTPGHTAVWRRWSYFLGSWLALLSPCVRLTDWLEHVDTPLQRYLLALRAREAIRLPADHDMLILPLEAAIGRVQLQRAAGFMHRRREIAAIYSQALGNVPGLELLPWPDGASYAIYAVRLQRPAQRQHVLQIMRKSGVQGDTVLSYVIPSLACYRAQGYTGTPFPQAVAWSRSILNLPNHPTMSDKQVWRVVRAVREALGESCD
;
A
#
# COMPACT_ATOMS: atom_id res chain seq x y z
N MET A 1 -20.88 10.25 -7.94
CA MET A 1 -19.44 10.54 -7.84
C MET A 1 -18.68 9.24 -8.02
N ILE A 2 -17.56 9.28 -8.75
CA ILE A 2 -16.65 8.13 -8.91
C ILE A 2 -15.64 8.22 -7.77
N PRO A 3 -15.60 7.26 -6.82
CA PRO A 3 -14.67 7.31 -5.69
C PRO A 3 -13.23 6.99 -6.15
N ARG A 4 -12.24 7.53 -5.45
CA ARG A 4 -10.80 7.25 -5.69
C ARG A 4 -10.43 5.77 -5.51
N ALA A 5 -11.09 5.11 -4.57
CA ALA A 5 -10.95 3.69 -4.30
C ALA A 5 -12.28 3.12 -3.82
N ARG A 6 -12.57 1.89 -4.20
CA ARG A 6 -13.75 1.17 -3.76
C ARG A 6 -13.40 -0.30 -3.58
N PRO A 7 -13.61 -0.87 -2.40
CA PRO A 7 -13.48 -2.31 -2.22
C PRO A 7 -14.53 -3.07 -3.03
N SER A 8 -14.12 -4.22 -3.55
CA SER A 8 -14.95 -5.05 -4.44
C SER A 8 -15.80 -6.05 -3.63
N TYR A 9 -16.58 -5.53 -2.67
CA TYR A 9 -17.46 -6.36 -1.85
C TYR A 9 -18.61 -6.97 -2.65
N GLN A 10 -18.90 -8.22 -2.36
CA GLN A 10 -20.02 -9.00 -2.90
C GLN A 10 -20.72 -9.77 -1.76
N TRP A 11 -21.90 -10.31 -2.02
CA TRP A 11 -22.63 -11.15 -1.06
C TRP A 11 -21.82 -12.35 -0.57
N ALA A 12 -20.90 -12.86 -1.39
CA ALA A 12 -19.99 -13.93 -1.01
C ALA A 12 -19.08 -13.54 0.16
N ASP A 13 -18.62 -12.27 0.23
CA ASP A 13 -17.79 -11.76 1.33
C ASP A 13 -18.58 -11.72 2.64
N LEU A 14 -19.84 -11.26 2.61
CA LEU A 14 -20.71 -11.24 3.77
C LEU A 14 -21.01 -12.65 4.27
N ARG A 15 -21.32 -13.55 3.36
CA ARG A 15 -21.58 -14.96 3.67
C ARG A 15 -20.34 -15.62 4.29
N ALA A 16 -19.16 -15.37 3.72
CA ALA A 16 -17.91 -15.89 4.27
C ALA A 16 -17.63 -15.37 5.67
N ALA A 17 -17.83 -14.06 5.89
CA ALA A 17 -17.66 -13.45 7.22
C ALA A 17 -18.64 -14.05 8.24
N TRP A 18 -19.90 -14.29 7.86
CA TRP A 18 -20.93 -14.85 8.74
C TRP A 18 -20.67 -16.30 9.13
N HIS A 19 -20.15 -17.10 8.21
CA HIS A 19 -19.83 -18.52 8.40
C HIS A 19 -18.33 -18.76 8.66
N ALA A 20 -17.60 -17.75 9.17
CA ALA A 20 -16.19 -17.91 9.43
C ALA A 20 -15.93 -18.97 10.51
N CYS A 21 -15.15 -19.99 10.15
CA CYS A 21 -14.74 -21.08 11.03
C CYS A 21 -13.48 -20.72 11.83
N LEU A 22 -13.16 -21.49 12.85
CA LEU A 22 -12.01 -21.23 13.70
C LEU A 22 -10.67 -21.37 12.97
N ASP A 23 -10.59 -22.23 11.97
CA ASP A 23 -9.42 -22.49 11.12
C ASP A 23 -9.36 -21.56 9.86
N ALA A 24 -10.23 -20.53 9.78
CA ALA A 24 -10.26 -19.60 8.66
C ALA A 24 -8.92 -18.89 8.45
N VAL A 25 -8.16 -18.66 9.53
CA VAL A 25 -6.84 -18.01 9.48
C VAL A 25 -5.84 -18.91 8.78
N GLU A 26 -5.75 -20.17 9.18
CA GLU A 26 -4.87 -21.19 8.59
C GLU A 26 -5.24 -21.46 7.13
N GLN A 27 -6.53 -21.52 6.83
CA GLN A 27 -7.01 -21.68 5.45
C GLN A 27 -6.62 -20.49 4.58
N PHE A 28 -6.65 -19.26 5.11
CA PHE A 28 -6.26 -18.06 4.37
C PHE A 28 -4.73 -18.01 4.18
N GLU A 29 -3.95 -18.36 5.21
CA GLU A 29 -2.48 -18.48 5.11
C GLU A 29 -2.10 -19.51 4.03
N SER A 30 -2.70 -20.69 4.05
CA SER A 30 -2.47 -21.73 3.03
C SER A 30 -2.87 -21.26 1.62
N ALA A 31 -4.02 -20.60 1.49
CA ALA A 31 -4.47 -20.07 0.20
C ALA A 31 -3.52 -18.99 -0.35
N LEU A 32 -3.01 -18.09 0.50
CA LEU A 32 -2.02 -17.09 0.10
C LEU A 32 -0.70 -17.73 -0.33
N ALA A 33 -0.19 -18.68 0.45
CA ALA A 33 1.04 -19.41 0.11
C ALA A 33 0.90 -20.10 -1.26
N THR A 34 -0.21 -20.78 -1.50
CA THR A 34 -0.52 -21.43 -2.78
C THR A 34 -0.62 -20.43 -3.92
N TYR A 35 -1.36 -19.30 -3.73
CA TYR A 35 -1.54 -18.28 -4.76
C TYR A 35 -0.22 -17.66 -5.22
N PHE A 36 0.68 -17.38 -4.27
CA PHE A 36 1.99 -16.79 -4.56
C PHE A 36 3.06 -17.83 -4.90
N ASN A 37 2.76 -19.11 -4.81
CA ASN A 37 3.71 -20.23 -4.97
C ASN A 37 4.92 -20.05 -4.04
N LEU A 38 4.65 -19.83 -2.75
CA LEU A 38 5.63 -19.70 -1.68
C LEU A 38 5.31 -20.68 -0.56
N HIS A 39 6.33 -21.08 0.22
CA HIS A 39 6.16 -22.09 1.26
C HIS A 39 5.30 -21.61 2.42
N HIS A 40 5.44 -20.33 2.79
CA HIS A 40 4.78 -19.78 3.97
C HIS A 40 4.08 -18.46 3.68
N ALA A 41 2.88 -18.32 4.23
CA ALA A 41 2.23 -17.06 4.47
C ALA A 41 1.87 -16.96 5.96
N ILE A 42 2.02 -15.79 6.55
CA ILE A 42 1.71 -15.52 7.95
C ILE A 42 0.88 -14.23 7.98
N VAL A 43 -0.38 -14.31 8.40
CA VAL A 43 -1.27 -13.16 8.40
C VAL A 43 -1.26 -12.41 9.73
N PHE A 44 -1.51 -11.11 9.63
CA PHE A 44 -1.48 -10.12 10.71
C PHE A 44 -2.66 -9.16 10.61
N PRO A 45 -3.03 -8.44 11.70
CA PRO A 45 -4.14 -7.49 11.66
C PRO A 45 -3.89 -6.27 10.76
N TYR A 46 -2.62 -5.98 10.44
CA TYR A 46 -2.19 -4.89 9.54
C TYR A 46 -0.90 -5.26 8.82
N GLY A 47 -0.65 -4.67 7.65
CA GLY A 47 0.66 -4.79 6.99
C GLY A 47 1.80 -4.28 7.86
N ARG A 48 1.59 -3.17 8.61
CA ARG A 48 2.58 -2.66 9.57
C ARG A 48 2.83 -3.59 10.76
N SER A 49 1.86 -4.42 11.14
CA SER A 49 2.05 -5.46 12.16
C SER A 49 2.93 -6.59 11.64
N ALA A 50 2.83 -6.92 10.34
CA ALA A 50 3.73 -7.89 9.70
C ALA A 50 5.18 -7.37 9.68
N ILE A 51 5.40 -6.08 9.36
CA ILE A 51 6.73 -5.45 9.43
C ILE A 51 7.27 -5.50 10.85
N TYR A 52 6.46 -5.04 11.80
CA TYR A 52 6.83 -5.02 13.23
C TYR A 52 7.21 -6.40 13.74
N ALA A 53 6.36 -7.40 13.51
CA ALA A 53 6.60 -8.77 13.95
C ALA A 53 7.84 -9.40 13.31
N CYS A 54 8.03 -9.18 12.00
CA CYS A 54 9.19 -9.66 11.27
C CYS A 54 10.49 -9.08 11.85
N LEU A 55 10.55 -7.76 12.01
CA LEU A 55 11.74 -7.09 12.56
C LEU A 55 12.00 -7.51 14.02
N ARG A 56 10.96 -7.61 14.84
CA ARG A 56 11.09 -8.08 16.24
C ARG A 56 11.59 -9.51 16.32
N ALA A 57 11.21 -10.37 15.38
CA ALA A 57 11.67 -11.76 15.31
C ALA A 57 13.16 -11.88 14.97
N LEU A 58 13.77 -10.86 14.33
CA LEU A 58 15.24 -10.83 14.08
C LEU A 58 16.05 -10.66 15.36
N ALA A 59 15.47 -10.17 16.44
CA ALA A 59 16.08 -9.98 17.76
C ALA A 59 17.42 -9.18 17.76
N GLN A 60 17.54 -8.19 16.85
CA GLN A 60 18.73 -7.33 16.71
C GLN A 60 18.37 -5.84 16.87
N PRO A 61 17.81 -5.41 18.02
CA PRO A 61 17.38 -4.02 18.22
C PRO A 61 18.56 -3.06 18.08
N GLY A 62 18.26 -1.83 17.60
CA GLY A 62 19.27 -0.80 17.36
C GLY A 62 19.93 -0.86 15.98
N GLY A 63 19.75 -1.95 15.22
CA GLY A 63 20.25 -2.04 13.86
C GLY A 63 19.53 -1.13 12.88
N GLU A 64 20.07 -1.01 11.68
CA GLU A 64 19.57 -0.13 10.64
C GLU A 64 18.65 -0.89 9.66
N VAL A 65 17.59 -0.19 9.19
CA VAL A 65 16.71 -0.68 8.13
C VAL A 65 16.71 0.34 6.99
N VAL A 66 17.28 -0.06 5.85
CA VAL A 66 17.31 0.79 4.64
C VAL A 66 15.96 0.74 3.95
N GLN A 67 15.36 1.91 3.67
CA GLN A 67 14.02 2.02 3.08
C GLN A 67 13.82 3.34 2.32
N PRO A 68 12.85 3.42 1.37
CA PRO A 68 12.61 4.65 0.62
C PRO A 68 12.12 5.80 1.50
N ALA A 69 12.60 7.01 1.23
CA ALA A 69 12.09 8.27 1.81
C ALA A 69 10.68 8.62 1.28
N TYR A 70 10.40 8.22 0.03
CA TYR A 70 9.09 8.35 -0.61
C TYR A 70 8.32 7.04 -0.48
N ASN A 71 7.60 6.89 0.62
CA ASN A 71 6.84 5.68 0.93
C ASN A 71 5.68 6.00 1.88
N CYS A 72 4.86 4.98 2.17
CA CYS A 72 3.86 5.06 3.21
C CYS A 72 4.54 5.19 4.58
N VAL A 73 4.21 6.25 5.32
CA VAL A 73 4.83 6.56 6.61
C VAL A 73 4.69 5.43 7.64
N VAL A 74 3.65 4.59 7.53
CA VAL A 74 3.42 3.48 8.45
C VAL A 74 4.51 2.40 8.40
N VAL A 75 5.26 2.31 7.28
CA VAL A 75 6.40 1.41 7.12
C VAL A 75 7.52 1.83 8.06
N ALA A 76 7.89 3.12 8.02
CA ALA A 76 8.92 3.67 8.88
C ALA A 76 8.48 3.72 10.36
N HIS A 77 7.19 3.97 10.64
CA HIS A 77 6.66 3.85 12.00
C HIS A 77 6.82 2.43 12.55
N ALA A 78 6.51 1.41 11.76
CA ALA A 78 6.68 0.01 12.18
C ALA A 78 8.15 -0.32 12.45
N THR A 79 9.07 0.19 11.63
CA THR A 79 10.52 0.06 11.82
C THR A 79 10.95 0.65 13.16
N MET A 80 10.59 1.91 13.44
CA MET A 80 10.96 2.59 14.69
C MET A 80 10.31 1.96 15.91
N CYS A 81 9.04 1.60 15.84
CA CYS A 81 8.35 0.93 16.93
C CYS A 81 8.92 -0.48 17.21
N ALA A 82 9.51 -1.13 16.22
CA ALA A 82 10.23 -2.39 16.41
C ALA A 82 11.61 -2.22 17.07
N GLY A 83 12.08 -0.97 17.27
CA GLY A 83 13.36 -0.66 17.90
C GLY A 83 14.54 -0.54 16.92
N TYR A 84 14.26 -0.32 15.65
CA TYR A 84 15.27 -0.17 14.59
C TYR A 84 15.33 1.27 14.07
N ARG A 85 16.47 1.66 13.51
CA ARG A 85 16.69 2.96 12.91
C ARG A 85 16.44 2.92 11.39
N PRO A 86 15.45 3.63 10.86
CA PRO A 86 15.28 3.75 9.42
C PRO A 86 16.42 4.58 8.80
N VAL A 87 17.00 4.05 7.72
CA VAL A 87 17.96 4.74 6.85
C VAL A 87 17.25 5.00 5.52
N PHE A 88 17.03 6.27 5.21
CA PHE A 88 16.24 6.64 4.04
C PHE A 88 17.09 6.82 2.79
N VAL A 89 16.53 6.40 1.65
CA VAL A 89 17.09 6.59 0.31
C VAL A 89 16.10 7.37 -0.57
N ASP A 90 16.64 8.14 -1.53
CA ASP A 90 15.80 8.91 -2.44
C ASP A 90 15.09 8.04 -3.47
N ALA A 91 14.12 8.62 -4.17
CA ALA A 91 13.47 8.03 -5.32
C ALA A 91 14.30 8.24 -6.59
N GLN A 92 13.99 7.50 -7.66
CA GLN A 92 14.55 7.77 -8.98
C GLN A 92 13.95 9.05 -9.58
N SER A 93 14.68 9.68 -10.51
CA SER A 93 14.18 10.87 -11.22
C SER A 93 12.98 10.57 -12.13
N HIS A 94 12.98 9.39 -12.73
CA HIS A 94 11.97 8.94 -13.71
C HIS A 94 10.94 7.95 -13.12
N SER A 95 11.14 7.47 -11.89
CA SER A 95 10.24 6.55 -11.21
C SER A 95 10.09 6.92 -9.72
N PRO A 96 8.89 6.81 -9.14
CA PRO A 96 8.71 7.03 -7.70
C PRO A 96 9.28 5.90 -6.82
N ASN A 97 9.72 4.79 -7.40
CA ASN A 97 10.43 3.75 -6.68
C ASN A 97 11.81 4.27 -6.21
N GLN A 98 12.37 3.61 -5.21
CA GLN A 98 13.71 3.89 -4.70
C GLN A 98 14.78 3.88 -5.79
N ASP A 99 15.80 4.70 -5.63
CA ASP A 99 17.02 4.61 -6.41
C ASP A 99 17.78 3.34 -5.97
N PRO A 100 18.01 2.36 -6.88
CA PRO A 100 18.64 1.09 -6.53
C PRO A 100 20.09 1.26 -6.09
N ASP A 101 20.86 2.13 -6.76
CA ASP A 101 22.27 2.36 -6.46
C ASP A 101 22.40 3.04 -5.10
N ALA A 102 21.61 4.10 -4.86
CA ALA A 102 21.55 4.76 -3.57
C ALA A 102 21.11 3.80 -2.44
N MET A 103 20.23 2.84 -2.72
CA MET A 103 19.82 1.84 -1.75
C MET A 103 20.98 0.89 -1.39
N VAL A 104 21.70 0.39 -2.38
CA VAL A 104 22.86 -0.49 -2.19
C VAL A 104 24.00 0.23 -1.47
N GLU A 105 24.27 1.49 -1.80
CA GLU A 105 25.29 2.31 -1.12
C GLU A 105 25.05 2.49 0.37
N ARG A 106 23.79 2.51 0.81
CA ARG A 106 23.40 2.63 2.23
C ARG A 106 23.44 1.33 3.01
N VAL A 107 23.72 0.21 2.35
CA VAL A 107 23.83 -1.10 3.02
C VAL A 107 25.23 -1.25 3.61
N HIS A 108 25.30 -1.39 4.93
CA HIS A 108 26.53 -1.52 5.72
C HIS A 108 26.43 -2.74 6.65
N SER A 109 27.48 -3.00 7.43
CA SER A 109 27.51 -4.11 8.41
C SER A 109 26.48 -3.96 9.53
N THR A 110 26.03 -2.73 9.82
CA THR A 110 24.97 -2.42 10.79
C THR A 110 23.55 -2.58 10.22
N THR A 111 23.42 -2.78 8.89
CA THR A 111 22.13 -2.97 8.23
C THR A 111 21.59 -4.37 8.52
N VAL A 112 20.46 -4.43 9.22
CA VAL A 112 19.78 -5.70 9.56
C VAL A 112 18.72 -6.09 8.54
N ALA A 113 18.12 -5.09 7.88
CA ALA A 113 17.13 -5.32 6.83
C ALA A 113 17.16 -4.21 5.76
N VAL A 114 16.74 -4.57 4.56
CA VAL A 114 16.50 -3.64 3.46
C VAL A 114 15.07 -3.86 2.99
N MET A 115 14.30 -2.77 2.82
CA MET A 115 12.89 -2.83 2.40
C MET A 115 12.66 -2.11 1.06
N PRO A 116 13.04 -2.70 -0.08
CA PRO A 116 12.65 -2.18 -1.38
C PRO A 116 11.13 -2.17 -1.53
N THR A 117 10.58 -1.08 -2.04
CA THR A 117 9.12 -0.88 -2.11
C THR A 117 8.68 -0.67 -3.55
N SER A 118 7.62 -1.35 -3.97
CA SER A 118 6.93 -1.08 -5.23
C SER A 118 5.85 -0.02 -5.01
N ILE A 119 6.19 1.24 -5.30
CA ILE A 119 5.28 2.38 -5.13
C ILE A 119 4.20 2.34 -6.22
N PHE A 120 2.93 2.53 -5.82
CA PHE A 120 1.73 2.47 -6.67
C PHE A 120 1.52 1.13 -7.39
N GLY A 121 2.43 0.16 -7.19
CA GLY A 121 2.45 -1.12 -7.89
C GLY A 121 3.28 -1.12 -9.17
N LEU A 122 4.24 -0.17 -9.30
CA LEU A 122 5.24 -0.20 -10.36
C LEU A 122 6.24 -1.32 -10.08
N SER A 123 6.34 -2.28 -10.99
CA SER A 123 7.34 -3.32 -10.94
C SER A 123 8.74 -2.76 -11.20
N PHE A 124 9.76 -3.44 -10.72
CA PHE A 124 11.16 -3.08 -10.91
C PHE A 124 12.03 -4.35 -10.86
N ASP A 125 13.26 -4.25 -11.26
CA ASP A 125 14.25 -5.34 -11.14
C ASP A 125 14.58 -5.62 -9.68
N ALA A 126 13.70 -6.36 -9.02
CA ALA A 126 13.89 -6.75 -7.63
C ALA A 126 15.02 -7.78 -7.49
N LYS A 127 15.19 -8.67 -8.47
CA LYS A 127 16.22 -9.73 -8.43
C LYS A 127 17.62 -9.12 -8.48
N GLY A 128 17.89 -8.26 -9.48
CA GLY A 128 19.18 -7.59 -9.57
C GLY A 128 19.49 -6.73 -8.34
N LEU A 129 18.49 -6.01 -7.81
CA LEU A 129 18.65 -5.23 -6.58
C LEU A 129 18.94 -6.15 -5.36
N CYS A 130 18.25 -7.29 -5.22
CA CYS A 130 18.50 -8.25 -4.14
C CYS A 130 19.90 -8.85 -4.23
N GLU A 131 20.37 -9.19 -5.43
CA GLU A 131 21.72 -9.68 -5.66
C GLU A 131 22.79 -8.66 -5.26
N ALA A 132 22.63 -7.39 -5.66
CA ALA A 132 23.53 -6.30 -5.28
C ALA A 132 23.55 -6.06 -3.76
N ILE A 133 22.41 -6.10 -3.09
CA ILE A 133 22.31 -5.99 -1.63
C ILE A 133 23.05 -7.16 -0.95
N ARG A 134 22.87 -8.39 -1.42
CA ARG A 134 23.54 -9.59 -0.85
C ARG A 134 25.04 -9.54 -1.03
N GLN A 135 25.54 -9.00 -2.15
CA GLN A 135 26.98 -8.79 -2.34
C GLN A 135 27.56 -7.80 -1.32
N ARG A 136 26.78 -6.80 -0.91
CA ARG A 136 27.19 -5.79 0.05
C ARG A 136 27.11 -6.27 1.51
N ASN A 137 25.98 -6.90 1.86
CA ASN A 137 25.75 -7.51 3.18
C ASN A 137 24.87 -8.76 3.05
N PRO A 138 25.47 -9.97 3.01
CA PRO A 138 24.73 -11.23 2.87
C PRO A 138 23.84 -11.57 4.08
N LYS A 139 24.02 -10.89 5.21
CA LYS A 139 23.23 -11.12 6.42
C LYS A 139 21.99 -10.23 6.53
N ALA A 140 21.93 -9.15 5.74
CA ALA A 140 20.77 -8.24 5.76
C ALA A 140 19.53 -8.95 5.20
N LEU A 141 18.43 -8.93 5.94
CA LEU A 141 17.14 -9.43 5.47
C LEU A 141 16.59 -8.54 4.35
N ILE A 142 16.24 -9.13 3.22
CA ILE A 142 15.58 -8.40 2.12
C ILE A 142 14.08 -8.62 2.20
N LEU A 143 13.36 -7.59 2.65
CA LEU A 143 11.93 -7.61 2.89
C LEU A 143 11.21 -6.73 1.85
N LEU A 144 10.71 -7.32 0.77
CA LEU A 144 10.04 -6.60 -0.31
C LEU A 144 8.68 -6.07 0.14
N ASP A 145 8.49 -4.75 0.11
CA ASP A 145 7.18 -4.14 0.36
C ASP A 145 6.33 -4.17 -0.90
N CYS A 146 5.49 -5.20 -1.00
CA CYS A 146 4.50 -5.43 -2.04
C CYS A 146 3.09 -4.97 -1.62
N CYS A 147 2.95 -4.13 -0.58
CA CYS A 147 1.65 -3.66 -0.10
C CYS A 147 0.84 -2.85 -1.12
N GLN A 148 1.48 -2.34 -2.15
CA GLN A 148 0.85 -1.70 -3.31
C GLN A 148 1.10 -2.48 -4.62
N ALA A 149 1.71 -3.66 -4.55
CA ALA A 149 2.16 -4.45 -5.69
C ALA A 149 1.62 -5.89 -5.65
N PHE A 150 0.37 -6.04 -5.21
CA PHE A 150 -0.29 -7.34 -5.21
C PHE A 150 -0.27 -7.91 -6.63
N ASP A 151 0.26 -9.14 -6.78
CA ASP A 151 0.41 -9.83 -8.05
C ASP A 151 1.20 -9.04 -9.13
N ALA A 152 2.15 -8.21 -8.71
CA ALA A 152 3.07 -7.55 -9.63
C ALA A 152 4.19 -8.50 -10.07
N HIS A 153 4.59 -8.36 -11.35
CA HIS A 153 5.61 -9.19 -11.98
C HIS A 153 6.69 -8.31 -12.62
N TRP A 154 7.89 -8.83 -12.70
CA TRP A 154 8.99 -8.29 -13.49
C TRP A 154 9.55 -9.39 -14.37
N HIS A 155 9.52 -9.20 -15.70
CA HIS A 155 9.92 -10.22 -16.68
C HIS A 155 9.29 -11.61 -16.44
N GLY A 156 7.99 -11.62 -16.07
CA GLY A 156 7.24 -12.86 -15.81
C GLY A 156 7.38 -13.43 -14.39
N GLU A 157 8.35 -12.99 -13.61
CA GLU A 157 8.55 -13.44 -12.23
C GLU A 157 7.82 -12.53 -11.24
N ARG A 158 7.14 -13.10 -10.24
CA ARG A 158 6.45 -12.31 -9.21
C ARG A 158 7.43 -11.56 -8.33
N LEU A 159 7.20 -10.28 -8.08
CA LEU A 159 8.02 -9.49 -7.15
C LEU A 159 8.06 -10.13 -5.76
N ALA A 160 6.94 -10.61 -5.26
CA ALA A 160 6.83 -11.20 -3.92
C ALA A 160 7.73 -12.42 -3.68
N SER A 161 8.27 -13.04 -4.73
CA SER A 161 9.17 -14.22 -4.62
C SER A 161 10.66 -13.87 -4.71
N GLN A 162 11.03 -12.60 -4.94
CA GLN A 162 12.41 -12.24 -5.28
C GLN A 162 13.30 -11.96 -4.05
N GLY A 163 12.71 -11.58 -2.91
CA GLY A 163 13.43 -11.31 -1.66
C GLY A 163 13.46 -12.50 -0.70
N ASP A 164 13.95 -12.27 0.52
CA ASP A 164 13.86 -13.26 1.60
C ASP A 164 12.43 -13.38 2.11
N ALA A 165 11.69 -12.28 2.08
CA ALA A 165 10.28 -12.24 2.37
C ALA A 165 9.60 -11.08 1.63
N ALA A 166 8.26 -11.14 1.50
CA ALA A 166 7.45 -10.06 0.96
C ALA A 166 6.31 -9.70 1.91
N LEU A 167 5.97 -8.42 1.90
CA LEU A 167 4.86 -7.85 2.68
C LEU A 167 3.66 -7.59 1.81
N LEU A 168 2.49 -7.95 2.28
CA LEU A 168 1.20 -7.58 1.71
C LEU A 168 0.36 -6.81 2.72
N ALA A 169 -0.56 -5.99 2.23
CA ALA A 169 -1.55 -5.30 3.04
C ALA A 169 -2.94 -5.39 2.38
N PHE A 170 -3.97 -5.55 3.21
CA PHE A 170 -5.34 -5.84 2.77
C PHE A 170 -6.35 -4.80 3.31
N GLY A 171 -5.92 -3.56 3.55
CA GLY A 171 -6.83 -2.47 3.93
C GLY A 171 -7.79 -2.08 2.79
N LEU A 172 -8.83 -1.29 3.11
CA LEU A 172 -9.91 -0.93 2.17
C LEU A 172 -9.44 -0.34 0.83
N GLY A 173 -8.33 0.37 0.80
CA GLY A 173 -7.77 0.98 -0.42
C GLY A 173 -6.80 0.08 -1.20
N LYS A 174 -6.66 -1.18 -0.81
CA LYS A 174 -5.73 -2.14 -1.43
C LYS A 174 -6.39 -2.94 -2.55
N PRO A 175 -5.60 -3.60 -3.42
CA PRO A 175 -6.14 -4.39 -4.53
C PRO A 175 -7.18 -5.44 -4.13
N MET A 176 -6.97 -6.10 -3.02
CA MET A 176 -7.96 -6.91 -2.31
C MET A 176 -8.05 -6.48 -0.85
N THR A 177 -9.15 -6.79 -0.18
CA THR A 177 -9.36 -6.34 1.20
C THR A 177 -9.85 -7.45 2.12
N THR A 178 -9.35 -7.42 3.36
CA THR A 178 -9.88 -8.15 4.51
C THR A 178 -10.44 -7.18 5.56
N LEU A 179 -10.79 -5.96 5.18
CA LEU A 179 -11.10 -4.75 5.98
C LEU A 179 -9.82 -4.05 6.44
N TYR A 180 -8.98 -4.74 7.15
CA TYR A 180 -7.62 -4.38 7.56
C TYR A 180 -6.65 -5.44 7.02
N GLY A 181 -5.81 -6.01 7.84
CA GLY A 181 -4.99 -7.15 7.48
C GLY A 181 -3.68 -6.82 6.77
N GLY A 182 -2.79 -7.78 6.86
CA GLY A 182 -1.53 -7.85 6.15
C GLY A 182 -0.98 -9.26 6.20
N ALA A 183 0.05 -9.54 5.42
CA ALA A 183 0.74 -10.84 5.44
C ALA A 183 2.23 -10.67 5.20
N LEU A 184 3.00 -11.58 5.79
CA LEU A 184 4.38 -11.89 5.44
C LEU A 184 4.38 -13.18 4.61
N LEU A 185 5.02 -13.15 3.46
CA LEU A 185 5.21 -14.28 2.58
C LEU A 185 6.71 -14.63 2.54
N THR A 186 7.09 -15.92 2.60
CA THR A 186 8.50 -16.32 2.54
C THR A 186 8.65 -17.78 2.16
N ASN A 187 9.82 -18.12 1.56
CA ASN A 187 10.27 -19.50 1.38
C ASN A 187 11.26 -19.92 2.48
N ARG A 188 11.64 -19.01 3.37
CA ARG A 188 12.59 -19.29 4.46
C ARG A 188 11.87 -19.90 5.65
N ASP A 189 12.13 -21.17 5.92
CA ASP A 189 11.53 -21.91 7.04
C ASP A 189 11.96 -21.32 8.40
N ASP A 190 13.25 -20.94 8.54
CA ASP A 190 13.80 -20.32 9.74
C ASP A 190 13.09 -19.00 10.08
N LEU A 191 12.90 -18.13 9.08
CA LEU A 191 12.20 -16.85 9.25
C LEU A 191 10.73 -17.08 9.59
N ALA A 192 10.06 -17.97 8.84
CA ALA A 192 8.65 -18.30 9.08
C ALA A 192 8.42 -18.82 10.50
N GLN A 193 9.30 -19.71 10.96
CA GLN A 193 9.24 -20.24 12.33
C GLN A 193 9.45 -19.14 13.37
N ALA A 194 10.47 -18.30 13.23
CA ALA A 194 10.76 -17.21 14.16
C ALA A 194 9.58 -16.21 14.25
N VAL A 195 9.01 -15.82 13.10
CA VAL A 195 7.89 -14.89 13.05
C VAL A 195 6.60 -15.50 13.63
N ARG A 196 6.32 -16.79 13.39
CA ARG A 196 5.19 -17.49 14.02
C ARG A 196 5.35 -17.61 15.52
N GLN A 197 6.56 -17.95 16.01
CA GLN A 197 6.85 -18.02 17.44
C GLN A 197 6.67 -16.65 18.09
N TYR A 198 7.19 -15.56 17.47
CA TYR A 198 7.00 -14.22 17.97
C TYR A 198 5.51 -13.85 18.01
N ARG A 199 4.75 -14.09 16.93
CA ARG A 199 3.29 -13.83 16.89
C ARG A 199 2.56 -14.59 17.99
N HIS A 200 2.84 -15.88 18.16
CA HIS A 200 2.21 -16.71 19.18
C HIS A 200 2.50 -16.25 20.61
N ALA A 201 3.72 -15.80 20.87
CA ALA A 201 4.15 -15.36 22.20
C ALA A 201 3.65 -13.97 22.58
N THR A 202 3.38 -13.07 21.60
CA THR A 202 3.17 -11.66 21.90
C THR A 202 1.83 -11.10 21.41
N PHE A 203 1.15 -11.74 20.44
CA PHE A 203 -0.10 -11.23 19.90
C PHE A 203 -1.29 -11.72 20.74
N ARG A 204 -2.20 -10.79 21.02
CA ARG A 204 -3.36 -11.03 21.88
C ARG A 204 -4.53 -11.62 21.09
N THR A 205 -5.26 -12.53 21.70
CA THR A 205 -6.52 -13.01 21.16
C THR A 205 -7.57 -11.89 21.18
N PRO A 206 -8.32 -11.69 20.06
CA PRO A 206 -9.37 -10.68 20.00
C PRO A 206 -10.50 -10.94 20.99
N GLY A 207 -10.86 -9.93 21.79
CA GLY A 207 -12.06 -10.00 22.63
C GLY A 207 -13.34 -9.67 21.86
N HIS A 208 -14.51 -9.90 22.49
CA HIS A 208 -15.83 -9.66 21.86
C HIS A 208 -16.02 -8.23 21.33
N THR A 209 -15.52 -7.22 22.03
CA THR A 209 -15.60 -5.82 21.61
C THR A 209 -14.84 -5.58 20.31
N ALA A 210 -13.71 -6.24 20.09
CA ALA A 210 -12.95 -6.17 18.86
C ALA A 210 -13.75 -6.79 17.69
N VAL A 211 -14.39 -7.93 17.92
CA VAL A 211 -15.25 -8.61 16.94
C VAL A 211 -16.40 -7.69 16.52
N TRP A 212 -17.14 -7.11 17.49
CA TRP A 212 -18.23 -6.19 17.21
C TRP A 212 -17.76 -4.94 16.45
N ARG A 213 -16.61 -4.37 16.80
CA ARG A 213 -16.01 -3.22 16.12
C ARG A 213 -15.67 -3.56 14.66
N ARG A 214 -15.14 -4.75 14.38
CA ARG A 214 -14.83 -5.20 13.02
C ARG A 214 -16.09 -5.43 12.19
N TRP A 215 -17.10 -6.05 12.77
CA TRP A 215 -18.40 -6.21 12.12
C TRP A 215 -19.04 -4.85 11.79
N SER A 216 -19.08 -3.93 12.74
CA SER A 216 -19.62 -2.59 12.53
C SER A 216 -18.86 -1.84 11.43
N TYR A 217 -17.54 -1.97 11.42
CA TYR A 217 -16.71 -1.37 10.38
C TYR A 217 -16.95 -2.00 9.00
N PHE A 218 -17.11 -3.32 8.92
CA PHE A 218 -17.42 -4.01 7.67
C PHE A 218 -18.76 -3.54 7.09
N LEU A 219 -19.82 -3.62 7.86
CA LEU A 219 -21.14 -3.19 7.43
C LEU A 219 -21.19 -1.69 7.13
N GLY A 220 -20.59 -0.86 7.98
CA GLY A 220 -20.49 0.58 7.76
C GLY A 220 -19.72 0.94 6.50
N SER A 221 -18.58 0.29 6.24
CA SER A 221 -17.80 0.52 5.01
C SER A 221 -18.53 0.07 3.76
N TRP A 222 -19.30 -1.02 3.84
CA TRP A 222 -20.13 -1.46 2.72
C TRP A 222 -21.21 -0.43 2.39
N LEU A 223 -21.94 0.05 3.40
CA LEU A 223 -22.99 1.06 3.22
C LEU A 223 -22.43 2.41 2.74
N ALA A 224 -21.34 2.88 3.33
CA ALA A 224 -20.70 4.15 2.98
C ALA A 224 -20.22 4.22 1.52
N LEU A 225 -19.95 3.08 0.91
CA LEU A 225 -19.46 2.96 -0.47
C LEU A 225 -20.58 2.69 -1.49
N LEU A 226 -21.84 2.63 -1.07
CA LEU A 226 -22.98 2.68 -1.98
C LEU A 226 -23.04 4.05 -2.66
N SER A 227 -23.43 4.06 -3.95
CA SER A 227 -23.37 5.26 -4.80
C SER A 227 -24.01 6.54 -4.21
N PRO A 228 -25.15 6.50 -3.52
CA PRO A 228 -25.69 7.70 -2.88
C PRO A 228 -24.84 8.19 -1.69
N CYS A 229 -24.26 7.26 -0.92
CA CYS A 229 -23.50 7.59 0.28
C CYS A 229 -22.09 8.15 -0.04
N VAL A 230 -21.50 7.82 -1.18
CA VAL A 230 -20.17 8.34 -1.58
C VAL A 230 -20.16 9.87 -1.69
N ARG A 231 -21.25 10.51 -2.12
CA ARG A 231 -21.33 11.98 -2.15
C ARG A 231 -21.34 12.58 -0.75
N LEU A 232 -22.02 11.94 0.17
CA LEU A 232 -22.08 12.38 1.56
C LEU A 232 -20.73 12.21 2.25
N THR A 233 -20.07 11.09 2.05
CA THR A 233 -18.72 10.85 2.63
C THR A 233 -17.68 11.82 2.05
N ASP A 234 -17.71 12.08 0.74
CA ASP A 234 -16.84 13.09 0.12
C ASP A 234 -17.12 14.50 0.66
N TRP A 235 -18.39 14.87 0.86
CA TRP A 235 -18.75 16.15 1.46
C TRP A 235 -18.22 16.24 2.90
N LEU A 236 -18.41 15.19 3.72
CA LEU A 236 -17.91 15.15 5.10
C LEU A 236 -16.37 15.22 5.20
N GLU A 237 -15.64 14.69 4.20
CA GLU A 237 -14.17 14.79 4.14
C GLU A 237 -13.67 16.21 3.85
N HIS A 238 -14.52 17.12 3.29
CA HIS A 238 -14.09 18.43 2.83
C HIS A 238 -14.74 19.62 3.58
N VAL A 239 -15.75 19.36 4.40
CA VAL A 239 -16.36 20.39 5.25
C VAL A 239 -15.63 20.40 6.58
N ASP A 240 -15.16 21.59 7.02
CA ASP A 240 -14.48 21.75 8.31
C ASP A 240 -15.44 21.48 9.46
N THR A 241 -15.57 20.22 9.84
CA THR A 241 -16.41 19.75 10.94
C THR A 241 -15.53 19.17 12.05
N PRO A 242 -16.02 19.14 13.30
CA PRO A 242 -15.32 18.43 14.38
C PRO A 242 -15.00 16.97 14.05
N LEU A 243 -15.89 16.31 13.29
CA LEU A 243 -15.69 14.95 12.81
C LEU A 243 -14.53 14.86 11.83
N GLN A 244 -14.41 15.79 10.88
CA GLN A 244 -13.29 15.86 9.95
C GLN A 244 -11.97 16.07 10.68
N ARG A 245 -11.92 17.02 11.64
CA ARG A 245 -10.73 17.26 12.47
C ARG A 245 -10.33 16.02 13.24
N TYR A 246 -11.29 15.29 13.80
CA TYR A 246 -11.05 14.01 14.48
C TYR A 246 -10.52 12.95 13.50
N LEU A 247 -11.11 12.79 12.32
CA LEU A 247 -10.66 11.86 11.28
C LEU A 247 -9.26 12.22 10.75
N LEU A 248 -8.96 13.52 10.62
CA LEU A 248 -7.62 13.99 10.26
C LEU A 248 -6.58 13.69 11.34
N ALA A 249 -6.94 13.88 12.62
CA ALA A 249 -6.07 13.57 13.76
C ALA A 249 -5.75 12.05 13.87
N LEU A 250 -6.60 11.19 13.31
CA LEU A 250 -6.33 9.75 13.22
C LEU A 250 -5.33 9.40 12.10
N ARG A 251 -4.96 10.35 11.25
CA ARG A 251 -3.95 10.10 10.20
C ARG A 251 -2.59 9.83 10.84
N ALA A 252 -1.95 8.73 10.39
CA ALA A 252 -0.70 8.23 10.93
C ALA A 252 0.53 9.15 10.75
N ARG A 253 0.34 10.39 10.21
CA ARG A 253 1.45 11.29 9.86
C ARG A 253 2.00 12.10 11.02
N GLU A 254 1.27 12.22 12.12
CA GLU A 254 1.59 13.17 13.19
C GLU A 254 2.42 12.56 14.33
N ALA A 255 2.34 11.26 14.52
CA ALA A 255 3.07 10.58 15.60
C ALA A 255 3.57 9.20 15.16
N ILE A 256 4.79 8.87 15.62
CA ILE A 256 5.40 7.56 15.43
C ILE A 256 4.75 6.59 16.40
N ARG A 257 3.73 5.87 15.92
CA ARG A 257 2.98 4.89 16.71
C ARG A 257 2.34 3.82 15.85
N LEU A 258 2.12 2.67 16.44
CA LEU A 258 1.26 1.62 15.89
C LEU A 258 -0.18 1.79 16.41
N PRO A 259 -1.20 1.25 15.72
CA PRO A 259 -2.56 1.15 16.26
C PRO A 259 -2.56 0.38 17.58
N ALA A 260 -3.49 0.72 18.49
CA ALA A 260 -3.63 0.05 19.78
C ALA A 260 -3.90 -1.46 19.70
N ASP A 261 -4.36 -1.91 18.54
CA ASP A 261 -4.66 -3.31 18.23
C ASP A 261 -3.69 -3.93 17.19
N HIS A 262 -2.48 -3.33 17.05
CA HIS A 262 -1.46 -3.84 16.12
C HIS A 262 -0.94 -5.23 16.48
N ASP A 263 -1.01 -5.59 17.74
CA ASP A 263 -0.61 -6.87 18.32
C ASP A 263 -1.81 -7.80 18.63
N MET A 264 -2.95 -7.57 18.01
CA MET A 264 -4.11 -8.45 18.06
C MET A 264 -4.04 -9.46 16.89
N LEU A 265 -4.40 -10.71 17.12
CA LEU A 265 -4.55 -11.68 16.04
C LEU A 265 -5.64 -11.22 15.06
N ILE A 266 -5.46 -11.54 13.77
CA ILE A 266 -6.49 -11.30 12.76
C ILE A 266 -7.73 -12.12 13.10
N LEU A 267 -8.91 -11.55 12.86
CA LEU A 267 -10.16 -12.23 13.15
C LEU A 267 -10.51 -13.29 12.09
N PRO A 268 -11.16 -14.40 12.48
CA PRO A 268 -11.63 -15.41 11.53
C PRO A 268 -12.48 -14.81 10.39
N LEU A 269 -13.36 -13.84 10.70
CA LEU A 269 -14.17 -13.15 9.68
C LEU A 269 -13.30 -12.41 8.63
N GLU A 270 -12.23 -11.75 9.06
CA GLU A 270 -11.31 -11.03 8.17
C GLU A 270 -10.57 -12.02 7.26
N ALA A 271 -10.11 -13.14 7.82
CA ALA A 271 -9.45 -14.21 7.06
C ALA A 271 -10.40 -14.88 6.06
N ALA A 272 -11.65 -15.16 6.45
CA ALA A 272 -12.67 -15.72 5.58
C ALA A 272 -13.00 -14.81 4.40
N ILE A 273 -13.14 -13.50 4.64
CA ILE A 273 -13.28 -12.49 3.57
C ILE A 273 -12.05 -12.54 2.66
N GLY A 274 -10.83 -12.54 3.23
CA GLY A 274 -9.57 -12.58 2.49
C GLY A 274 -9.50 -13.77 1.53
N ARG A 275 -9.91 -14.94 1.97
CA ARG A 275 -9.94 -16.16 1.15
C ARG A 275 -10.88 -16.03 -0.05
N VAL A 276 -12.08 -15.48 0.13
CA VAL A 276 -13.03 -15.27 -0.96
C VAL A 276 -12.56 -14.16 -1.91
N GLN A 277 -11.97 -13.09 -1.37
CA GLN A 277 -11.35 -12.02 -2.18
C GLN A 277 -10.20 -12.57 -3.04
N LEU A 278 -9.37 -13.45 -2.46
CA LEU A 278 -8.21 -14.05 -3.14
C LEU A 278 -8.64 -14.89 -4.37
N GLN A 279 -9.74 -15.62 -4.28
CA GLN A 279 -10.29 -16.37 -5.41
C GLN A 279 -10.66 -15.48 -6.62
N ARG A 280 -10.96 -14.20 -6.37
CA ARG A 280 -11.33 -13.21 -7.39
C ARG A 280 -10.19 -12.27 -7.74
N ALA A 281 -9.03 -12.38 -7.07
CA ALA A 281 -7.93 -11.44 -7.18
C ALA A 281 -7.41 -11.29 -8.61
N ALA A 282 -7.28 -12.40 -9.36
CA ALA A 282 -6.84 -12.37 -10.75
C ALA A 282 -7.77 -11.49 -11.62
N GLY A 283 -9.09 -11.60 -11.46
CA GLY A 283 -10.06 -10.76 -12.15
C GLY A 283 -9.97 -9.28 -11.74
N PHE A 284 -9.69 -9.00 -10.46
CA PHE A 284 -9.45 -7.63 -9.99
C PHE A 284 -8.22 -7.02 -10.64
N MET A 285 -7.13 -7.78 -10.75
CA MET A 285 -5.90 -7.32 -11.35
C MET A 285 -6.04 -7.14 -12.87
N HIS A 286 -6.72 -8.05 -13.54
CA HIS A 286 -7.03 -7.92 -14.96
C HIS A 286 -7.79 -6.62 -15.25
N ARG A 287 -8.88 -6.34 -14.50
CA ARG A 287 -9.66 -5.12 -14.69
C ARG A 287 -8.87 -3.84 -14.42
N ARG A 288 -7.98 -3.84 -13.43
CA ARG A 288 -7.10 -2.68 -13.17
C ARG A 288 -6.14 -2.42 -14.32
N ARG A 289 -5.61 -3.48 -14.95
CA ARG A 289 -4.74 -3.36 -16.13
C ARG A 289 -5.50 -2.84 -17.36
N GLU A 290 -6.75 -3.27 -17.58
CA GLU A 290 -7.61 -2.72 -18.63
C GLU A 290 -7.86 -1.23 -18.45
N ILE A 291 -8.24 -0.80 -17.23
CA ILE A 291 -8.45 0.62 -16.91
C ILE A 291 -7.16 1.41 -17.13
N ALA A 292 -6.03 0.89 -16.68
CA ALA A 292 -4.72 1.51 -16.86
C ALA A 292 -4.36 1.68 -18.34
N ALA A 293 -4.65 0.68 -19.19
CA ALA A 293 -4.42 0.76 -20.63
C ALA A 293 -5.23 1.90 -21.26
N ILE A 294 -6.52 2.03 -20.90
CA ILE A 294 -7.37 3.14 -21.37
C ILE A 294 -6.76 4.48 -20.95
N TYR A 295 -6.36 4.63 -19.68
CA TYR A 295 -5.73 5.87 -19.21
C TYR A 295 -4.42 6.16 -19.93
N SER A 296 -3.56 5.18 -20.11
CA SER A 296 -2.26 5.36 -20.79
C SER A 296 -2.46 5.80 -22.24
N GLN A 297 -3.41 5.20 -22.95
CA GLN A 297 -3.72 5.56 -24.33
C GLN A 297 -4.34 6.96 -24.42
N ALA A 298 -5.33 7.26 -23.56
CA ALA A 298 -6.12 8.49 -23.66
C ALA A 298 -5.44 9.73 -23.06
N LEU A 299 -4.49 9.54 -22.13
CA LEU A 299 -3.82 10.63 -21.41
C LEU A 299 -2.35 10.82 -21.82
N GLY A 300 -1.78 9.92 -22.62
CA GLY A 300 -0.35 9.93 -22.97
C GLY A 300 0.14 11.19 -23.67
N ASN A 301 -0.75 11.85 -24.41
CA ASN A 301 -0.41 13.06 -25.19
C ASN A 301 -1.05 14.34 -24.61
N VAL A 302 -1.55 14.31 -23.35
CA VAL A 302 -2.16 15.48 -22.73
C VAL A 302 -1.09 16.45 -22.25
N PRO A 303 -1.04 17.70 -22.75
CA PRO A 303 -0.06 18.68 -22.33
C PRO A 303 -0.10 18.96 -20.83
N GLY A 304 1.07 19.03 -20.20
CA GLY A 304 1.17 19.27 -18.77
C GLY A 304 1.03 18.01 -17.89
N LEU A 305 0.78 16.85 -18.52
CA LEU A 305 0.71 15.55 -17.85
C LEU A 305 1.87 14.66 -18.32
N GLU A 306 2.43 13.92 -17.38
CA GLU A 306 3.46 12.92 -17.63
C GLU A 306 2.96 11.57 -17.07
N LEU A 307 2.94 10.54 -17.91
CA LEU A 307 2.64 9.19 -17.46
C LEU A 307 3.86 8.59 -16.76
N LEU A 308 3.60 7.78 -15.72
CA LEU A 308 4.68 7.01 -15.11
C LEU A 308 5.14 5.89 -16.08
N PRO A 309 6.39 5.45 -16.00
CA PRO A 309 6.93 4.38 -16.83
C PRO A 309 6.41 3.01 -16.34
N TRP A 310 5.14 2.73 -16.60
CA TRP A 310 4.52 1.48 -16.19
C TRP A 310 5.11 0.30 -16.94
N PRO A 311 5.90 -0.58 -16.29
CA PRO A 311 6.42 -1.77 -16.92
C PRO A 311 5.36 -2.83 -17.07
N ASP A 312 5.60 -3.76 -17.99
CA ASP A 312 4.79 -4.97 -18.09
C ASP A 312 4.78 -5.72 -16.75
N GLY A 313 3.62 -6.21 -16.36
CA GLY A 313 3.45 -6.89 -15.07
C GLY A 313 3.17 -5.98 -13.87
N ALA A 314 3.08 -4.66 -14.05
CA ALA A 314 2.65 -3.75 -12.98
C ALA A 314 1.26 -4.12 -12.45
N SER A 315 1.04 -3.89 -11.16
CA SER A 315 -0.25 -4.21 -10.53
C SER A 315 -1.28 -3.09 -10.62
N TYR A 316 -0.84 -1.87 -10.89
CA TYR A 316 -1.71 -0.68 -10.94
C TYR A 316 -2.64 -0.56 -9.73
N ALA A 317 -2.13 -0.85 -8.54
CA ALA A 317 -2.91 -0.70 -7.31
C ALA A 317 -3.48 0.71 -7.16
N ILE A 318 -2.69 1.68 -7.61
CA ILE A 318 -3.07 3.09 -7.77
C ILE A 318 -2.57 3.51 -9.14
N TYR A 319 -3.44 4.03 -10.00
CA TYR A 319 -2.98 4.63 -11.25
C TYR A 319 -2.56 6.08 -10.97
N ALA A 320 -1.27 6.34 -11.09
CA ALA A 320 -0.67 7.62 -10.80
C ALA A 320 -0.14 8.27 -12.08
N VAL A 321 -0.25 9.59 -12.15
CA VAL A 321 0.32 10.45 -13.20
C VAL A 321 1.07 11.60 -12.54
N ARG A 322 1.99 12.24 -13.26
CA ARG A 322 2.77 13.36 -12.78
C ARG A 322 2.35 14.64 -13.49
N LEU A 323 2.09 15.69 -12.72
CA LEU A 323 1.83 17.02 -13.26
C LEU A 323 3.17 17.74 -13.50
N GLN A 324 3.40 18.24 -14.71
CA GLN A 324 4.59 19.03 -15.05
C GLN A 324 4.64 20.36 -14.27
N ARG A 325 3.46 20.90 -13.92
CA ARG A 325 3.30 22.10 -13.07
C ARG A 325 2.62 21.75 -11.75
N PRO A 326 3.38 21.41 -10.69
CA PRO A 326 2.81 20.98 -9.41
C PRO A 326 1.83 21.99 -8.78
N ALA A 327 2.01 23.29 -9.05
CA ALA A 327 1.11 24.35 -8.56
C ALA A 327 -0.34 24.19 -9.04
N GLN A 328 -0.56 23.57 -10.20
CA GLN A 328 -1.89 23.33 -10.75
C GLN A 328 -2.65 22.18 -10.08
N ARG A 329 -2.00 21.36 -9.24
CA ARG A 329 -2.58 20.14 -8.68
C ARG A 329 -3.91 20.36 -7.97
N GLN A 330 -4.01 21.43 -7.15
CA GLN A 330 -5.25 21.74 -6.44
C GLN A 330 -6.38 22.14 -7.39
N HIS A 331 -6.06 22.89 -8.43
CA HIS A 331 -7.01 23.28 -9.47
C HIS A 331 -7.54 22.05 -10.23
N VAL A 332 -6.63 21.15 -10.65
CA VAL A 332 -6.98 19.89 -11.32
C VAL A 332 -7.93 19.05 -10.45
N LEU A 333 -7.60 18.87 -9.17
CA LEU A 333 -8.45 18.14 -8.23
C LEU A 333 -9.84 18.77 -8.06
N GLN A 334 -9.94 20.11 -8.05
CA GLN A 334 -11.21 20.83 -7.94
C GLN A 334 -12.09 20.61 -9.19
N ILE A 335 -11.51 20.68 -10.38
CA ILE A 335 -12.27 20.44 -11.62
C ILE A 335 -12.72 18.99 -11.69
N MET A 336 -11.83 18.02 -11.44
CA MET A 336 -12.19 16.62 -11.38
C MET A 336 -13.37 16.38 -10.42
N ARG A 337 -13.34 16.99 -9.24
CA ARG A 337 -14.42 16.89 -8.25
C ARG A 337 -15.74 17.49 -8.77
N LYS A 338 -15.71 18.66 -9.42
CA LYS A 338 -16.90 19.27 -10.06
C LYS A 338 -17.47 18.34 -11.12
N SER A 339 -16.63 17.64 -11.89
CA SER A 339 -17.02 16.64 -12.88
C SER A 339 -17.45 15.29 -12.26
N GLY A 340 -17.54 15.24 -10.90
CA GLY A 340 -17.99 14.06 -10.16
C GLY A 340 -16.95 12.92 -10.11
N VAL A 341 -15.67 13.25 -10.15
CA VAL A 341 -14.54 12.34 -10.04
C VAL A 341 -13.71 12.72 -8.81
N GLN A 342 -13.46 11.76 -7.92
CA GLN A 342 -12.58 11.94 -6.76
C GLN A 342 -11.13 11.57 -7.13
N GLY A 343 -10.30 12.58 -7.43
CA GLY A 343 -8.85 12.42 -7.50
C GLY A 343 -8.23 12.35 -6.10
N ASP A 344 -6.97 11.94 -6.01
CA ASP A 344 -6.24 11.87 -4.75
C ASP A 344 -4.77 12.27 -4.91
N THR A 345 -4.08 12.44 -3.79
CA THR A 345 -2.63 12.70 -3.70
C THR A 345 -2.01 11.79 -2.65
N VAL A 346 -2.13 10.49 -2.87
CA VAL A 346 -1.47 9.50 -2.00
C VAL A 346 0.04 9.75 -2.03
N LEU A 347 0.70 9.72 -0.88
CA LEU A 347 2.13 10.02 -0.72
C LEU A 347 2.51 11.47 -1.11
N SER A 348 1.69 12.45 -0.74
CA SER A 348 2.00 13.89 -0.91
C SER A 348 3.00 14.42 0.15
N TYR A 349 3.91 13.60 0.63
CA TYR A 349 4.91 13.92 1.65
C TYR A 349 6.16 13.07 1.47
N VAL A 350 7.23 13.48 2.13
CA VAL A 350 8.50 12.73 2.26
C VAL A 350 8.68 12.40 3.73
N ILE A 351 8.91 11.13 4.07
CA ILE A 351 8.88 10.65 5.46
C ILE A 351 9.83 11.43 6.37
N PRO A 352 11.15 11.56 6.09
CA PRO A 352 12.06 12.30 6.95
C PRO A 352 11.74 13.79 7.12
N SER A 353 10.92 14.37 6.21
CA SER A 353 10.49 15.77 6.32
C SER A 353 9.30 16.00 7.26
N LEU A 354 8.66 14.93 7.75
CA LEU A 354 7.55 15.04 8.70
C LEU A 354 8.06 15.50 10.07
N ALA A 355 7.25 16.29 10.79
CA ALA A 355 7.62 16.87 12.07
C ALA A 355 8.07 15.82 13.09
N CYS A 356 7.37 14.68 13.16
CA CYS A 356 7.70 13.58 14.08
C CYS A 356 9.07 12.94 13.79
N TYR A 357 9.50 12.88 12.50
CA TYR A 357 10.83 12.37 12.12
C TYR A 357 11.92 13.41 12.33
N ARG A 358 11.65 14.68 12.01
CA ARG A 358 12.61 15.78 12.32
C ARG A 358 12.90 15.87 13.80
N ALA A 359 11.91 15.68 14.66
CA ALA A 359 12.08 15.62 16.10
C ALA A 359 12.97 14.43 16.57
N GLN A 360 13.14 13.41 15.74
CA GLN A 360 14.03 12.26 15.97
C GLN A 360 15.42 12.43 15.32
N GLY A 361 15.74 13.65 14.85
CA GLY A 361 17.05 13.94 14.26
C GLY A 361 17.19 13.63 12.77
N TYR A 362 16.10 13.26 12.07
CA TYR A 362 16.13 13.08 10.62
C TYR A 362 16.12 14.44 9.90
N THR A 363 17.26 15.14 9.98
CA THR A 363 17.46 16.47 9.38
C THR A 363 18.68 16.45 8.48
N GLY A 364 18.70 17.30 7.46
CA GLY A 364 19.91 17.60 6.69
C GLY A 364 20.19 16.70 5.47
N THR A 365 19.58 15.54 5.31
CA THR A 365 19.75 14.76 4.08
C THR A 365 18.72 15.21 3.06
N PRO A 366 19.14 15.74 1.89
CA PRO A 366 18.20 16.11 0.84
C PRO A 366 17.65 14.85 0.13
N PHE A 367 16.35 14.86 -0.16
CA PHE A 367 15.67 13.85 -0.98
C PHE A 367 14.95 14.58 -2.13
N PRO A 368 15.70 15.15 -3.09
CA PRO A 368 15.14 16.03 -4.11
C PRO A 368 14.12 15.33 -5.00
N GLN A 369 14.35 14.06 -5.35
CA GLN A 369 13.43 13.31 -6.19
C GLN A 369 12.14 12.96 -5.43
N ALA A 370 12.25 12.48 -4.20
CA ALA A 370 11.10 12.22 -3.33
C ALA A 370 10.24 13.49 -3.13
N VAL A 371 10.87 14.66 -2.96
CA VAL A 371 10.18 15.95 -2.87
C VAL A 371 9.48 16.28 -4.19
N ALA A 372 10.16 16.12 -5.34
CA ALA A 372 9.56 16.36 -6.64
C ALA A 372 8.34 15.47 -6.87
N TRP A 373 8.44 14.16 -6.59
CA TRP A 373 7.31 13.23 -6.68
C TRP A 373 6.16 13.63 -5.75
N SER A 374 6.43 13.91 -4.49
CA SER A 374 5.38 14.26 -3.51
C SER A 374 4.58 15.51 -3.89
N ARG A 375 5.19 16.43 -4.62
CA ARG A 375 4.55 17.68 -5.08
C ARG A 375 3.76 17.53 -6.38
N SER A 376 4.21 16.67 -7.29
CA SER A 376 3.68 16.57 -8.65
C SER A 376 2.70 15.42 -8.88
N ILE A 377 2.63 14.42 -7.99
CA ILE A 377 1.80 13.24 -8.17
C ILE A 377 0.30 13.56 -8.09
N LEU A 378 -0.47 12.94 -8.98
CA LEU A 378 -1.93 12.90 -9.00
C LEU A 378 -2.36 11.44 -9.18
N ASN A 379 -3.27 10.97 -8.35
CA ASN A 379 -3.79 9.62 -8.40
C ASN A 379 -5.20 9.60 -8.98
N LEU A 380 -5.41 8.80 -10.01
CA LEU A 380 -6.70 8.61 -10.66
C LEU A 380 -7.43 7.39 -10.11
N PRO A 381 -8.78 7.40 -10.07
CA PRO A 381 -9.55 6.24 -9.68
C PRO A 381 -9.18 5.02 -10.53
N ASN A 382 -8.79 3.92 -9.88
CA ASN A 382 -8.52 2.65 -10.53
C ASN A 382 -8.96 1.51 -9.61
N HIS A 383 -10.22 1.10 -9.74
CA HIS A 383 -10.76 -0.03 -8.98
C HIS A 383 -11.67 -0.90 -9.86
N PRO A 384 -11.71 -2.23 -9.60
CA PRO A 384 -12.32 -3.18 -10.54
C PRO A 384 -13.84 -3.04 -10.70
N THR A 385 -14.49 -2.24 -9.85
CA THR A 385 -15.95 -1.98 -9.98
C THR A 385 -16.29 -0.83 -10.93
N MET A 386 -15.29 -0.19 -11.57
CA MET A 386 -15.52 0.88 -12.54
C MET A 386 -16.02 0.31 -13.87
N SER A 387 -17.10 0.91 -14.41
CA SER A 387 -17.51 0.71 -15.80
C SER A 387 -16.66 1.55 -16.76
N ASP A 388 -16.59 1.17 -18.04
CA ASP A 388 -15.86 1.95 -19.05
C ASP A 388 -16.38 3.37 -19.18
N LYS A 389 -17.69 3.57 -19.05
CA LYS A 389 -18.30 4.92 -19.00
C LYS A 389 -17.72 5.76 -17.86
N GLN A 390 -17.46 5.16 -16.71
CA GLN A 390 -16.81 5.85 -15.57
C GLN A 390 -15.34 6.14 -15.85
N VAL A 391 -14.62 5.20 -16.46
CA VAL A 391 -13.21 5.40 -16.86
C VAL A 391 -13.08 6.56 -17.83
N TRP A 392 -13.89 6.61 -18.88
CA TRP A 392 -13.90 7.71 -19.84
C TRP A 392 -14.33 9.04 -19.23
N ARG A 393 -15.20 9.03 -18.22
CA ARG A 393 -15.52 10.25 -17.45
C ARG A 393 -14.30 10.79 -16.69
N VAL A 394 -13.45 9.91 -16.13
CA VAL A 394 -12.19 10.32 -15.50
C VAL A 394 -11.26 10.95 -16.53
N VAL A 395 -11.10 10.33 -17.70
CA VAL A 395 -10.28 10.87 -18.80
C VAL A 395 -10.72 12.28 -19.17
N ARG A 396 -12.02 12.47 -19.43
CA ARG A 396 -12.59 13.79 -19.77
C ARG A 396 -12.32 14.83 -18.67
N ALA A 397 -12.55 14.46 -17.40
CA ALA A 397 -12.33 15.37 -16.29
C ALA A 397 -10.87 15.82 -16.15
N VAL A 398 -9.90 14.94 -16.45
CA VAL A 398 -8.47 15.28 -16.45
C VAL A 398 -8.11 16.19 -17.61
N ARG A 399 -8.59 15.89 -18.83
CA ARG A 399 -8.35 16.72 -20.02
C ARG A 399 -8.93 18.13 -19.84
N GLU A 400 -10.18 18.24 -19.41
CA GLU A 400 -10.85 19.51 -19.08
C GLU A 400 -10.04 20.30 -18.04
N ALA A 401 -9.55 19.66 -17.00
CA ALA A 401 -8.77 20.29 -15.93
C ALA A 401 -7.43 20.85 -16.41
N LEU A 402 -6.89 20.31 -17.51
CA LEU A 402 -5.62 20.75 -18.13
C LEU A 402 -5.85 21.67 -19.34
N GLY A 403 -7.10 22.07 -19.62
CA GLY A 403 -7.45 23.05 -20.65
C GLY A 403 -7.60 22.46 -22.06
N GLU A 404 -7.74 21.13 -22.19
CA GLU A 404 -8.09 20.53 -23.48
C GLU A 404 -9.61 20.47 -23.66
N SER A 405 -10.11 21.01 -24.79
CA SER A 405 -11.49 20.81 -25.20
C SER A 405 -11.70 19.33 -25.54
N CYS A 406 -12.69 18.71 -24.92
CA CYS A 406 -13.16 17.38 -25.30
C CYS A 406 -14.19 17.58 -26.44
N ASP A 407 -13.73 17.54 -27.68
CA ASP A 407 -14.63 17.37 -28.84
C ASP A 407 -15.21 15.97 -28.84
#